data_5984e1ab4b947f2caefcf0ed0f015504
#
_entry.id   5984e1ab4b947f2caefcf0ed0f015504
#
_cell.length_a   1.000
_cell.length_b   1.000
_cell.length_c   1.000
_cell.angle_alpha   90.00
_cell.angle_beta   90.00
_cell.angle_gamma   90.00
#
_symmetry.space_group_name_H-M   'P 1'
#
loop_
_entity.id
_entity.type
_entity.pdbx_description
1 polymer ?
#
loop_
_entity_poly.entity_id
_entity_poly.type
_entity_poly.pdbx_seq_one_letter_code
_entity_poly.pdbx_strand_id
1 'polypeptide(L)'
;MIPRRAIAVLAISCSLFAARPANAQVLNALLPPDLLQEILGVLGGSSNSTNTVNVIVEEPQSVVDRLVSQYHLTLVKRMLSGAVLSGTLEQIADLAGDSQVGSIALDRIVLAMQSVDTQATGANLVWPRLLQYGVDGTGIGVAVIDSGIAPHLDLLGKVVTSVDFQNPNGNGQDTYGHGTHVAGLIAGSGAASLGIPGSPNYRGVAPGASLINLRVLDGSGAGLTSDVVDAIDWCVANEARYRIRVINLSLGHLPVEDMSADPLVLAVNRAVAAGIVVVAAAGNYGKLPNGTPVVGGIVTPGIAPHAITVGALNTHGTAARSDDTVATFSSRGPVGSPTDRSTWRIKPDLVAPGNALVSTEAPNTLLWQSYPQLRTYGLLGNYFTLSGTSMASPMVAGAAALLLEAKPTLTPAQVKFALQITSQLLPGPGLIEQGAGSLDIPLALAFVRAPNAASAPTQTVIAGQTVTAGGVAFMDSGDPNATNSSVTWGNAALFGDTMVWGSTIIWSDTMVWGSTIIWSDSNVWGDTMVWGSTMVWGSTIIWSDSNGPGGSGG
;
A
#
# COMPACT_ATOMS: atom_id res chain seq x y z
N MET A 1 20.12 -34.90 -35.11
CA MET A 1 20.89 -34.02 -36.02
C MET A 1 20.50 -32.59 -35.72
N ILE A 2 21.30 -31.87 -34.95
CA ILE A 2 21.11 -30.45 -34.64
C ILE A 2 21.81 -29.68 -35.78
N PRO A 3 21.17 -28.72 -36.41
CA PRO A 3 21.76 -28.06 -37.57
C PRO A 3 22.97 -27.22 -37.16
N ARG A 4 24.06 -27.38 -37.88
CA ARG A 4 25.37 -26.74 -37.67
C ARG A 4 25.39 -25.21 -37.64
N ARG A 5 24.25 -24.53 -37.88
CA ARG A 5 24.13 -23.05 -37.82
C ARG A 5 23.98 -22.47 -36.43
N ALA A 6 23.50 -23.26 -35.45
CA ALA A 6 23.34 -22.80 -34.07
C ALA A 6 24.67 -22.72 -33.27
N ILE A 7 25.68 -23.49 -33.71
CA ILE A 7 27.00 -23.53 -33.03
C ILE A 7 27.88 -22.35 -33.45
N ALA A 8 27.69 -21.80 -34.66
CA ALA A 8 28.49 -20.69 -35.15
C ALA A 8 28.11 -19.34 -34.48
N VAL A 9 26.83 -19.14 -34.09
CA VAL A 9 26.38 -17.93 -33.43
C VAL A 9 26.87 -17.89 -31.97
N LEU A 10 26.94 -19.03 -31.30
CA LEU A 10 27.45 -19.10 -29.92
C LEU A 10 28.98 -18.90 -29.86
N ALA A 11 29.72 -19.29 -30.92
CA ALA A 11 31.17 -19.11 -30.99
C ALA A 11 31.60 -17.67 -31.29
N ILE A 12 30.77 -16.91 -32.04
CA ILE A 12 31.08 -15.52 -32.36
C ILE A 12 30.78 -14.60 -31.15
N SER A 13 29.74 -14.89 -30.37
CA SER A 13 29.46 -14.14 -29.13
C SER A 13 30.53 -14.35 -28.06
N CYS A 14 31.13 -15.54 -27.97
CA CYS A 14 32.23 -15.80 -27.04
C CYS A 14 33.57 -15.17 -27.45
N SER A 15 33.83 -14.93 -28.75
CA SER A 15 35.11 -14.39 -29.20
C SER A 15 35.24 -12.87 -29.07
N LEU A 16 34.14 -12.13 -29.07
CA LEU A 16 34.12 -10.68 -28.77
C LEU A 16 34.21 -10.38 -27.28
N PHE A 17 33.73 -11.28 -26.41
CA PHE A 17 33.84 -11.16 -24.97
C PHE A 17 35.17 -11.69 -24.39
N ALA A 18 35.97 -12.39 -25.16
CA ALA A 18 37.25 -12.93 -24.68
C ALA A 18 38.31 -11.86 -24.33
N ALA A 19 38.07 -10.58 -24.67
CA ALA A 19 38.98 -9.50 -24.34
C ALA A 19 38.65 -8.79 -22.99
N ARG A 20 37.44 -9.02 -22.37
CA ARG A 20 37.07 -8.43 -21.08
C ARG A 20 36.07 -9.31 -20.32
N PRO A 21 36.49 -10.43 -19.73
CA PRO A 21 35.55 -11.34 -19.03
C PRO A 21 34.92 -10.74 -17.73
N ALA A 22 35.51 -9.68 -17.18
CA ALA A 22 34.99 -9.05 -15.96
C ALA A 22 33.72 -8.18 -16.17
N ASN A 23 33.47 -7.71 -17.40
CA ASN A 23 32.39 -6.77 -17.64
C ASN A 23 31.02 -7.43 -17.84
N ALA A 24 30.95 -8.67 -18.29
CA ALA A 24 29.66 -9.32 -18.56
C ALA A 24 28.84 -9.62 -17.30
N GLN A 25 29.49 -9.94 -16.19
CA GLN A 25 28.80 -10.16 -14.92
C GLN A 25 28.32 -8.85 -14.29
N VAL A 26 29.07 -7.77 -14.47
CA VAL A 26 28.70 -6.43 -13.97
C VAL A 26 27.52 -5.87 -14.77
N LEU A 27 27.52 -6.03 -16.09
CA LEU A 27 26.41 -5.62 -16.96
C LEU A 27 25.09 -6.32 -16.60
N ASN A 28 25.13 -7.60 -16.30
CA ASN A 28 23.95 -8.36 -15.89
C ASN A 28 23.39 -7.94 -14.52
N ALA A 29 24.22 -7.36 -13.66
CA ALA A 29 23.80 -6.93 -12.33
C ALA A 29 23.25 -5.49 -12.29
N LEU A 30 23.66 -4.65 -13.23
CA LEU A 30 23.37 -3.21 -13.22
C LEU A 30 22.30 -2.79 -14.23
N LEU A 31 22.12 -3.57 -15.30
CA LEU A 31 21.20 -3.23 -16.38
C LEU A 31 19.89 -4.03 -16.27
N PRO A 32 18.73 -3.39 -16.52
CA PRO A 32 17.48 -4.10 -16.68
C PRO A 32 17.56 -5.11 -17.85
N PRO A 33 16.85 -6.26 -17.77
CA PRO A 33 16.96 -7.32 -18.78
C PRO A 33 16.64 -6.88 -20.21
N ASP A 34 15.76 -5.94 -20.39
CA ASP A 34 15.35 -5.38 -21.68
C ASP A 34 16.43 -4.46 -22.27
N LEU A 35 17.01 -3.57 -21.47
CA LEU A 35 18.14 -2.73 -21.91
C LEU A 35 19.36 -3.59 -22.24
N LEU A 36 19.58 -4.63 -21.45
CA LEU A 36 20.64 -5.60 -21.72
C LEU A 36 20.43 -6.30 -23.07
N GLN A 37 19.21 -6.70 -23.42
CA GLN A 37 18.86 -7.31 -24.69
C GLN A 37 19.08 -6.35 -25.88
N GLU A 38 18.73 -5.08 -25.72
CA GLU A 38 18.97 -4.06 -26.75
C GLU A 38 20.46 -3.82 -26.98
N ILE A 39 21.25 -3.70 -25.91
CA ILE A 39 22.70 -3.55 -25.98
C ILE A 39 23.35 -4.78 -26.65
N LEU A 40 22.94 -5.98 -26.26
CA LEU A 40 23.43 -7.22 -26.88
C LEU A 40 23.04 -7.32 -28.36
N GLY A 41 21.85 -6.82 -28.73
CA GLY A 41 21.39 -6.73 -30.12
C GLY A 41 22.28 -5.81 -30.97
N VAL A 42 22.68 -4.66 -30.46
CA VAL A 42 23.59 -3.73 -31.15
C VAL A 42 25.01 -4.29 -31.24
N LEU A 43 25.54 -4.81 -30.13
CA LEU A 43 26.88 -5.43 -30.10
C LEU A 43 26.95 -6.67 -30.98
N GLY A 44 25.85 -7.38 -31.22
CA GLY A 44 25.70 -8.50 -32.14
C GLY A 44 25.50 -8.12 -33.61
N GLY A 45 25.49 -6.83 -33.96
CA GLY A 45 25.37 -6.34 -35.33
C GLY A 45 23.96 -6.37 -35.92
N SER A 46 22.91 -6.46 -35.06
CA SER A 46 21.51 -6.57 -35.50
C SER A 46 20.77 -5.25 -35.62
N SER A 47 21.30 -4.12 -35.17
CA SER A 47 20.64 -2.82 -35.20
C SER A 47 21.61 -1.66 -35.39
N ASN A 48 21.13 -0.52 -35.90
CA ASN A 48 21.93 0.68 -36.12
C ASN A 48 22.36 1.33 -34.78
N SER A 49 23.66 1.53 -34.62
CA SER A 49 24.32 2.08 -33.44
C SER A 49 24.06 3.59 -33.16
N THR A 50 23.25 4.24 -33.98
CA THR A 50 23.00 5.70 -33.86
C THR A 50 21.80 6.08 -33.01
N ASN A 51 20.99 5.11 -32.58
CA ASN A 51 19.85 5.40 -31.70
C ASN A 51 20.35 5.70 -30.28
N THR A 52 19.91 6.83 -29.74
CA THR A 52 20.16 7.20 -28.36
C THR A 52 19.01 6.75 -27.47
N VAL A 53 19.34 6.32 -26.26
CA VAL A 53 18.35 5.99 -25.21
C VAL A 53 18.55 6.91 -24.01
N ASN A 54 17.46 7.19 -23.31
CA ASN A 54 17.49 7.91 -22.07
C ASN A 54 17.52 6.94 -20.90
N VAL A 55 18.48 7.12 -20.01
CA VAL A 55 18.64 6.30 -18.81
C VAL A 55 18.66 7.17 -17.56
N ILE A 56 18.13 6.64 -16.49
CA ILE A 56 18.17 7.22 -15.15
C ILE A 56 19.37 6.63 -14.43
N VAL A 57 20.20 7.47 -13.84
CA VAL A 57 21.25 7.11 -12.89
C VAL A 57 20.98 7.81 -11.56
N GLU A 58 20.98 7.05 -10.46
CA GLU A 58 20.75 7.59 -9.12
C GLU A 58 22.09 7.81 -8.40
N GLU A 59 22.79 8.87 -8.80
CA GLU A 59 24.12 9.20 -8.31
C GLU A 59 24.22 10.68 -7.88
N PRO A 60 25.10 11.04 -6.92
CA PRO A 60 25.34 12.43 -6.55
C PRO A 60 25.69 13.30 -7.76
N GLN A 61 25.30 14.58 -7.76
CA GLN A 61 25.47 15.47 -8.88
C GLN A 61 26.94 15.62 -9.34
N SER A 62 27.90 15.52 -8.42
CA SER A 62 29.33 15.53 -8.73
C SER A 62 29.77 14.29 -9.54
N VAL A 63 29.16 13.15 -9.26
CA VAL A 63 29.38 11.92 -10.04
C VAL A 63 28.70 12.05 -11.39
N VAL A 64 27.46 12.53 -11.45
CA VAL A 64 26.73 12.78 -12.71
C VAL A 64 27.54 13.66 -13.66
N ASP A 65 28.10 14.78 -13.17
CA ASP A 65 28.89 15.70 -14.01
C ASP A 65 30.16 15.01 -14.58
N ARG A 66 30.79 14.16 -13.78
CA ARG A 66 31.91 13.35 -14.23
C ARG A 66 31.48 12.35 -15.31
N LEU A 67 30.37 11.61 -15.07
CA LEU A 67 29.86 10.60 -16.01
C LEU A 67 29.49 11.22 -17.36
N VAL A 68 28.81 12.37 -17.34
CA VAL A 68 28.46 13.13 -18.55
C VAL A 68 29.71 13.47 -19.36
N SER A 69 30.76 13.98 -18.70
CA SER A 69 32.00 14.36 -19.37
C SER A 69 32.81 13.15 -19.86
N GLN A 70 32.89 12.10 -19.05
CA GLN A 70 33.74 10.94 -19.30
C GLN A 70 33.20 10.06 -20.42
N TYR A 71 31.87 9.87 -20.46
CA TYR A 71 31.21 9.00 -21.44
C TYR A 71 30.53 9.77 -22.57
N HIS A 72 30.77 11.11 -22.64
CA HIS A 72 30.19 11.99 -23.67
C HIS A 72 28.67 11.88 -23.78
N LEU A 73 28.00 11.78 -22.62
CA LEU A 73 26.56 11.67 -22.54
C LEU A 73 25.90 13.05 -22.57
N THR A 74 24.64 13.10 -22.99
CA THR A 74 23.82 14.30 -22.89
C THR A 74 23.06 14.29 -21.57
N LEU A 75 23.22 15.33 -20.76
CA LEU A 75 22.39 15.53 -19.57
C LEU A 75 21.01 16.02 -20.00
N VAL A 76 19.99 15.19 -19.86
CA VAL A 76 18.60 15.51 -20.23
C VAL A 76 17.92 16.23 -19.06
N LYS A 77 18.08 15.70 -17.85
CA LYS A 77 17.41 16.25 -16.66
C LYS A 77 18.22 15.96 -15.40
N ARG A 78 18.35 16.94 -14.52
CA ARG A 78 18.82 16.71 -13.14
C ARG A 78 17.66 16.35 -12.24
N MET A 79 17.86 15.38 -11.40
CA MET A 79 16.93 14.93 -10.37
C MET A 79 17.55 15.13 -8.98
N LEU A 80 16.76 15.09 -7.95
CA LEU A 80 17.28 15.19 -6.57
C LEU A 80 18.17 13.99 -6.21
N SER A 81 17.85 12.81 -6.71
CA SER A 81 18.58 11.56 -6.47
C SER A 81 19.57 11.20 -7.56
N GLY A 82 19.70 12.00 -8.64
CA GLY A 82 20.53 11.63 -9.77
C GLY A 82 20.27 12.44 -11.03
N ALA A 83 20.26 11.79 -12.19
CA ALA A 83 19.98 12.45 -13.45
C ALA A 83 19.42 11.49 -14.52
N VAL A 84 18.75 12.07 -15.51
CA VAL A 84 18.45 11.41 -16.79
C VAL A 84 19.56 11.78 -17.77
N LEU A 85 20.22 10.76 -18.28
CA LEU A 85 21.31 10.85 -19.25
C LEU A 85 20.90 10.23 -20.58
N SER A 86 21.25 10.84 -21.69
CA SER A 86 21.03 10.30 -23.02
C SER A 86 22.34 9.93 -23.68
N GLY A 87 22.40 8.77 -24.27
CA GLY A 87 23.56 8.28 -25.01
C GLY A 87 23.21 7.14 -25.96
N THR A 88 24.15 6.79 -26.82
CA THR A 88 24.03 5.57 -27.64
C THR A 88 24.08 4.32 -26.75
N LEU A 89 23.58 3.21 -27.23
CA LEU A 89 23.63 1.94 -26.49
C LEU A 89 25.06 1.54 -26.12
N GLU A 90 26.05 1.90 -26.95
CA GLU A 90 27.46 1.66 -26.68
C GLU A 90 27.96 2.53 -25.51
N GLN A 91 27.60 3.82 -25.50
CA GLN A 91 27.93 4.74 -24.39
C GLN A 91 27.27 4.31 -23.08
N ILE A 92 26.05 3.80 -23.15
CA ILE A 92 25.33 3.27 -21.96
C ILE A 92 25.96 1.95 -21.47
N ALA A 93 26.45 1.11 -22.37
CA ALA A 93 27.19 -0.10 -21.99
C ALA A 93 28.52 0.25 -21.29
N ASP A 94 29.24 1.27 -21.79
CA ASP A 94 30.47 1.77 -21.16
C ASP A 94 30.17 2.41 -19.79
N LEU A 95 29.08 3.18 -19.68
CA LEU A 95 28.60 3.75 -18.43
C LEU A 95 28.32 2.67 -17.38
N ALA A 96 27.70 1.57 -17.79
CA ALA A 96 27.39 0.44 -16.89
C ALA A 96 28.67 -0.27 -16.37
N GLY A 97 29.81 -0.05 -17.00
CA GLY A 97 31.10 -0.54 -16.54
C GLY A 97 31.78 0.36 -15.49
N ASP A 98 31.22 1.54 -15.18
CA ASP A 98 31.79 2.46 -14.20
C ASP A 98 31.49 2.01 -12.76
N SER A 99 32.53 1.88 -11.95
CA SER A 99 32.44 1.38 -10.57
C SER A 99 31.69 2.30 -9.60
N GLN A 100 31.40 3.53 -10.00
CA GLN A 100 30.64 4.49 -9.21
C GLN A 100 29.15 4.54 -9.60
N VAL A 101 28.72 3.76 -10.57
CA VAL A 101 27.32 3.64 -10.97
C VAL A 101 26.69 2.46 -10.28
N GLY A 102 25.74 2.74 -9.41
CA GLY A 102 25.04 1.73 -8.61
C GLY A 102 23.88 1.06 -9.36
N SER A 103 23.21 1.79 -10.25
CA SER A 103 22.11 1.27 -11.07
C SER A 103 21.85 2.14 -12.29
N ILE A 104 21.36 1.52 -13.34
CA ILE A 104 20.91 2.19 -14.57
C ILE A 104 19.51 1.67 -14.90
N ALA A 105 18.56 2.57 -15.10
CA ALA A 105 17.21 2.24 -15.53
C ALA A 105 16.86 3.02 -16.81
N LEU A 106 16.06 2.44 -17.71
CA LEU A 106 15.51 3.21 -18.82
C LEU A 106 14.55 4.28 -18.33
N ASP A 107 14.67 5.50 -18.83
CA ASP A 107 13.65 6.54 -18.65
C ASP A 107 12.47 6.22 -19.59
N ARG A 108 11.53 5.44 -19.07
CA ARG A 108 10.39 4.95 -19.84
C ARG A 108 9.28 5.98 -19.88
N ILE A 109 8.58 6.04 -21.00
CA ILE A 109 7.30 6.72 -21.07
C ILE A 109 6.33 5.97 -20.18
N VAL A 110 5.94 6.58 -19.09
CA VAL A 110 4.83 6.11 -18.27
C VAL A 110 3.57 6.48 -19.05
N LEU A 111 3.01 5.52 -19.75
CA LEU A 111 1.70 5.70 -20.37
C LEU A 111 0.66 5.77 -19.25
N ALA A 112 -0.29 6.70 -19.38
CA ALA A 112 -1.46 6.76 -18.53
C ALA A 112 -2.21 5.42 -18.64
N MET A 113 -2.04 4.58 -17.62
CA MET A 113 -2.79 3.33 -17.55
C MET A 113 -4.20 3.65 -17.08
N GLN A 114 -5.16 2.84 -17.50
CA GLN A 114 -6.54 2.96 -17.02
C GLN A 114 -6.54 2.94 -15.50
N SER A 115 -7.51 3.65 -14.88
CA SER A 115 -7.70 3.60 -13.43
C SER A 115 -8.01 2.18 -13.00
N VAL A 116 -6.96 1.48 -12.61
CA VAL A 116 -7.01 0.07 -12.22
C VAL A 116 -7.40 -0.07 -10.76
N ASP A 117 -7.23 1.00 -10.00
CA ASP A 117 -7.46 1.09 -8.56
C ASP A 117 -8.88 0.66 -8.14
N THR A 118 -9.91 1.23 -8.77
CA THR A 118 -11.30 0.85 -8.48
C THR A 118 -11.67 -0.53 -9.02
N GLN A 119 -10.97 -1.03 -10.03
CA GLN A 119 -11.13 -2.39 -10.53
C GLN A 119 -10.42 -3.40 -9.65
N ALA A 120 -9.18 -3.13 -9.25
CA ALA A 120 -8.39 -3.98 -8.37
C ALA A 120 -9.03 -4.16 -6.99
N THR A 121 -9.66 -3.12 -6.44
CA THR A 121 -10.42 -3.20 -5.18
C THR A 121 -11.84 -3.72 -5.35
N GLY A 122 -12.35 -3.81 -6.58
CA GLY A 122 -13.72 -4.18 -6.89
C GLY A 122 -14.76 -3.09 -6.58
N ALA A 123 -14.36 -1.85 -6.32
CA ALA A 123 -15.29 -0.73 -6.06
C ALA A 123 -16.29 -0.53 -7.19
N ASN A 124 -15.83 -0.64 -8.44
CA ASN A 124 -16.65 -0.52 -9.64
C ASN A 124 -17.76 -1.58 -9.76
N LEU A 125 -17.68 -2.68 -9.03
CA LEU A 125 -18.67 -3.76 -9.03
C LEU A 125 -19.84 -3.51 -8.07
N VAL A 126 -19.65 -2.62 -7.11
CA VAL A 126 -20.62 -2.41 -6.02
C VAL A 126 -21.44 -1.13 -6.15
N TRP A 127 -21.09 -0.24 -7.08
CA TRP A 127 -21.85 0.99 -7.33
C TRP A 127 -23.24 0.72 -7.89
N PRO A 128 -24.22 1.64 -7.64
CA PRO A 128 -25.57 1.49 -8.15
C PRO A 128 -25.58 1.29 -9.67
N ARG A 129 -26.30 0.26 -10.12
CA ARG A 129 -26.57 -0.03 -11.53
C ARG A 129 -28.07 -0.23 -11.69
N LEU A 130 -28.57 -0.10 -12.90
CA LEU A 130 -30.01 -0.07 -13.24
C LEU A 130 -30.87 -1.22 -12.63
N LEU A 131 -30.24 -2.31 -12.19
CA LEU A 131 -30.91 -3.50 -11.67
C LEU A 131 -30.27 -4.09 -10.39
N GLN A 132 -29.33 -3.38 -9.75
CA GLN A 132 -28.66 -3.88 -8.54
C GLN A 132 -28.64 -2.85 -7.42
N TYR A 133 -28.89 -3.29 -6.18
CA TYR A 133 -28.71 -2.51 -4.97
C TYR A 133 -27.23 -2.22 -4.76
N GLY A 134 -26.77 -1.11 -5.30
CA GLY A 134 -25.41 -0.66 -5.14
C GLY A 134 -25.27 0.28 -3.94
N VAL A 135 -24.03 0.56 -3.58
CA VAL A 135 -23.62 1.57 -2.61
C VAL A 135 -22.54 2.45 -3.25
N ASP A 136 -22.54 3.73 -2.93
CA ASP A 136 -21.57 4.68 -3.46
C ASP A 136 -21.03 5.67 -2.40
N GLY A 137 -21.34 5.44 -1.12
CA GLY A 137 -20.96 6.28 0.00
C GLY A 137 -22.00 7.37 0.33
N THR A 138 -23.17 7.35 -0.32
CA THR A 138 -24.22 8.34 -0.07
C THR A 138 -24.62 8.40 1.41
N GLY A 139 -24.68 9.62 1.96
CA GLY A 139 -25.06 9.87 3.33
C GLY A 139 -23.93 9.72 4.36
N ILE A 140 -22.71 9.40 3.91
CA ILE A 140 -21.52 9.27 4.77
C ILE A 140 -20.61 10.48 4.57
N GLY A 141 -20.23 11.12 5.65
CA GLY A 141 -19.20 12.15 5.69
C GLY A 141 -17.82 11.53 5.90
N VAL A 142 -16.88 11.86 5.00
CA VAL A 142 -15.48 11.46 5.10
C VAL A 142 -14.62 12.71 5.32
N ALA A 143 -13.97 12.81 6.46
CA ALA A 143 -13.04 13.89 6.75
C ALA A 143 -11.67 13.60 6.12
N VAL A 144 -11.20 14.54 5.32
CA VAL A 144 -9.86 14.56 4.73
C VAL A 144 -9.02 15.54 5.53
N ILE A 145 -8.16 15.02 6.41
CA ILE A 145 -7.21 15.79 7.20
C ILE A 145 -5.87 15.79 6.45
N ASP A 146 -5.60 16.88 5.71
CA ASP A 146 -4.52 16.93 4.73
C ASP A 146 -4.11 18.38 4.40
N SER A 147 -3.58 18.64 3.21
CA SER A 147 -3.15 19.96 2.72
C SER A 147 -4.28 20.87 2.23
N GLY A 148 -5.51 20.43 2.34
CA GLY A 148 -6.69 21.14 1.82
C GLY A 148 -7.27 20.45 0.59
N ILE A 149 -8.36 21.04 0.03
CA ILE A 149 -9.00 20.58 -1.20
C ILE A 149 -9.20 21.76 -2.13
N ALA A 150 -8.66 21.67 -3.33
CA ALA A 150 -8.84 22.64 -4.40
C ALA A 150 -10.10 22.33 -5.23
N PRO A 151 -10.70 23.34 -5.88
CA PRO A 151 -11.81 23.12 -6.81
C PRO A 151 -11.41 22.20 -7.97
N HIS A 152 -12.21 21.16 -8.21
CA HIS A 152 -12.11 20.27 -9.35
C HIS A 152 -13.51 19.82 -9.77
N LEU A 153 -13.75 19.57 -11.06
CA LEU A 153 -15.06 19.17 -11.54
C LEU A 153 -15.57 17.89 -10.88
N ASP A 154 -14.69 16.93 -10.65
CA ASP A 154 -15.04 15.67 -9.98
C ASP A 154 -15.42 15.82 -8.53
N LEU A 155 -15.03 16.92 -7.90
CA LEU A 155 -15.30 17.25 -6.50
C LEU A 155 -16.41 18.29 -6.34
N LEU A 156 -17.06 18.68 -7.44
CA LEU A 156 -18.13 19.67 -7.41
C LEU A 156 -19.30 19.17 -6.54
N GLY A 157 -19.65 19.96 -5.53
CA GLY A 157 -20.73 19.63 -4.58
C GLY A 157 -20.41 18.53 -3.57
N LYS A 158 -19.16 18.05 -3.54
CA LYS A 158 -18.72 17.02 -2.58
C LYS A 158 -18.26 17.60 -1.25
N VAL A 159 -17.53 18.71 -1.29
CA VAL A 159 -17.02 19.37 -0.08
C VAL A 159 -18.16 20.14 0.60
N VAL A 160 -18.60 19.66 1.75
CA VAL A 160 -19.73 20.25 2.50
C VAL A 160 -19.29 21.27 3.54
N THR A 161 -18.03 21.22 3.96
CA THR A 161 -17.42 22.21 4.86
C THR A 161 -15.91 22.16 4.73
N SER A 162 -15.27 23.29 5.05
CA SER A 162 -13.81 23.43 5.10
C SER A 162 -13.39 24.16 6.36
N VAL A 163 -12.34 23.66 7.02
CA VAL A 163 -11.69 24.31 8.15
C VAL A 163 -10.18 24.35 7.88
N ASP A 164 -9.56 25.48 8.16
CA ASP A 164 -8.12 25.67 7.95
C ASP A 164 -7.44 25.87 9.31
N PHE A 165 -6.70 24.84 9.76
CA PHE A 165 -5.96 24.88 11.03
C PHE A 165 -4.61 25.58 10.88
N GLN A 166 -4.11 25.73 9.66
CA GLN A 166 -2.88 26.49 9.36
C GLN A 166 -3.14 28.00 9.35
N ASN A 167 -4.34 28.41 9.01
CA ASN A 167 -4.73 29.81 8.94
C ASN A 167 -6.21 29.97 9.36
N PRO A 168 -6.49 30.49 10.55
CA PRO A 168 -7.86 30.67 11.04
C PRO A 168 -8.78 31.51 10.13
N ASN A 169 -8.21 32.34 9.25
CA ASN A 169 -8.94 33.10 8.26
C ASN A 169 -8.91 32.45 6.85
N GLY A 170 -8.32 31.27 6.75
CA GLY A 170 -8.23 30.50 5.50
C GLY A 170 -9.54 29.83 5.12
N ASN A 171 -9.60 29.39 3.88
CA ASN A 171 -10.75 28.68 3.34
C ASN A 171 -10.48 27.18 3.14
N GLY A 172 -9.33 26.66 3.60
CA GLY A 172 -8.93 25.28 3.45
C GLY A 172 -8.51 24.91 2.01
N GLN A 173 -8.17 25.90 1.19
CA GLN A 173 -7.69 25.62 -0.17
C GLN A 173 -6.36 24.88 -0.16
N ASP A 174 -6.25 23.88 -1.00
CA ASP A 174 -5.02 23.12 -1.19
C ASP A 174 -3.96 23.98 -1.89
N THR A 175 -2.82 24.13 -1.26
CA THR A 175 -1.66 24.86 -1.79
C THR A 175 -0.45 23.94 -2.05
N TYR A 176 -0.54 22.69 -1.61
CA TYR A 176 0.46 21.65 -1.83
C TYR A 176 0.10 20.73 -3.00
N GLY A 177 -1.15 20.28 -3.07
CA GLY A 177 -1.71 19.43 -4.14
C GLY A 177 -2.00 18.00 -3.73
N HIS A 178 -1.67 17.60 -2.51
CA HIS A 178 -1.82 16.23 -2.04
C HIS A 178 -3.25 15.94 -1.57
N GLY A 179 -3.85 16.80 -0.75
CA GLY A 179 -5.20 16.59 -0.20
C GLY A 179 -6.28 16.56 -1.26
N THR A 180 -6.14 17.34 -2.35
CA THR A 180 -7.04 17.28 -3.50
C THR A 180 -6.98 15.92 -4.18
N HIS A 181 -5.80 15.38 -4.37
CA HIS A 181 -5.60 14.05 -4.94
C HIS A 181 -6.25 12.96 -4.07
N VAL A 182 -6.01 13.01 -2.75
CA VAL A 182 -6.63 12.13 -1.76
C VAL A 182 -8.15 12.20 -1.80
N ALA A 183 -8.72 13.42 -1.86
CA ALA A 183 -10.15 13.65 -1.95
C ALA A 183 -10.77 13.01 -3.21
N GLY A 184 -10.07 13.09 -4.34
CA GLY A 184 -10.50 12.47 -5.59
C GLY A 184 -10.52 10.95 -5.52
N LEU A 185 -9.54 10.31 -4.88
CA LEU A 185 -9.51 8.86 -4.65
C LEU A 185 -10.67 8.39 -3.76
N ILE A 186 -11.11 9.21 -2.79
CA ILE A 186 -12.27 8.89 -1.95
C ILE A 186 -13.58 9.07 -2.73
N ALA A 187 -13.85 10.27 -3.25
CA ALA A 187 -15.18 10.68 -3.67
C ALA A 187 -15.26 11.36 -5.04
N GLY A 188 -14.20 11.31 -5.84
CA GLY A 188 -14.21 11.85 -7.20
C GLY A 188 -15.33 11.24 -8.04
N SER A 189 -16.10 12.08 -8.75
CA SER A 189 -17.20 11.61 -9.60
C SER A 189 -16.73 10.99 -10.91
N GLY A 190 -15.51 11.29 -11.35
CA GLY A 190 -14.98 10.93 -12.66
C GLY A 190 -15.58 11.74 -13.83
N ALA A 191 -16.35 12.79 -13.52
CA ALA A 191 -17.05 13.57 -14.55
C ALA A 191 -16.11 14.23 -15.56
N ALA A 192 -14.92 14.65 -15.10
CA ALA A 192 -13.92 15.29 -15.95
C ALA A 192 -13.23 14.30 -16.92
N SER A 193 -13.29 13.00 -16.66
CA SER A 193 -12.73 11.94 -17.51
C SER A 193 -13.77 11.23 -18.39
N LEU A 194 -15.07 11.52 -18.20
CA LEU A 194 -16.13 10.88 -18.99
C LEU A 194 -16.14 11.34 -20.44
N GLY A 195 -16.50 10.43 -21.34
CA GLY A 195 -16.84 10.75 -22.74
C GLY A 195 -15.69 10.70 -23.73
N ILE A 196 -14.48 10.34 -23.33
CA ILE A 196 -13.37 10.09 -24.27
C ILE A 196 -13.32 8.59 -24.53
N PRO A 197 -13.59 8.10 -25.75
CA PRO A 197 -13.45 6.69 -26.08
C PRO A 197 -12.03 6.19 -25.76
N GLY A 198 -11.91 5.13 -24.97
CA GLY A 198 -10.62 4.58 -24.57
C GLY A 198 -9.93 5.32 -23.40
N SER A 199 -10.53 6.41 -22.91
CA SER A 199 -10.02 7.10 -21.73
C SER A 199 -10.46 6.40 -20.44
N PRO A 200 -9.57 6.33 -19.42
CA PRO A 200 -9.92 5.81 -18.10
C PRO A 200 -10.99 6.69 -17.44
N ASN A 201 -11.81 6.06 -16.62
CA ASN A 201 -12.71 6.78 -15.72
C ASN A 201 -12.04 6.87 -14.33
N TYR A 202 -11.55 8.05 -13.96
CA TYR A 202 -10.89 8.30 -12.69
C TYR A 202 -11.90 8.61 -11.57
N ARG A 203 -12.74 7.66 -11.28
CA ARG A 203 -13.76 7.75 -10.26
C ARG A 203 -13.23 7.28 -8.91
N GLY A 204 -13.55 8.00 -7.83
CA GLY A 204 -13.20 7.59 -6.47
C GLY A 204 -13.98 6.36 -6.01
N VAL A 205 -13.53 5.75 -4.91
CA VAL A 205 -14.12 4.51 -4.36
C VAL A 205 -15.56 4.71 -3.89
N ALA A 206 -15.83 5.83 -3.22
CA ALA A 206 -17.15 6.19 -2.67
C ALA A 206 -17.65 7.51 -3.26
N PRO A 207 -18.02 7.53 -4.55
CA PRO A 207 -18.31 8.77 -5.26
C PRO A 207 -19.60 9.49 -4.79
N GLY A 208 -20.43 8.87 -3.97
CA GLY A 208 -21.58 9.45 -3.30
C GLY A 208 -21.26 10.08 -1.95
N ALA A 209 -20.08 9.86 -1.39
CA ALA A 209 -19.70 10.40 -0.08
C ALA A 209 -19.56 11.93 -0.10
N SER A 210 -19.83 12.53 1.07
CA SER A 210 -19.57 13.95 1.33
C SER A 210 -18.17 14.11 1.93
N LEU A 211 -17.45 15.13 1.50
CA LEU A 211 -16.11 15.43 1.98
C LEU A 211 -16.12 16.56 3.00
N ILE A 212 -15.39 16.38 4.08
CA ILE A 212 -15.11 17.40 5.10
C ILE A 212 -13.62 17.74 4.94
N ASN A 213 -13.34 18.95 4.52
CA ASN A 213 -11.99 19.41 4.24
C ASN A 213 -11.37 20.05 5.48
N LEU A 214 -10.34 19.42 6.04
CA LEU A 214 -9.63 19.90 7.23
C LEU A 214 -8.16 20.07 6.88
N ARG A 215 -7.78 21.30 6.60
CA ARG A 215 -6.41 21.62 6.21
C ARG A 215 -5.52 21.76 7.44
N VAL A 216 -4.52 20.89 7.53
CA VAL A 216 -3.50 20.86 8.58
C VAL A 216 -2.07 20.93 8.03
N LEU A 217 -1.89 20.81 6.70
CA LEU A 217 -0.60 20.91 6.05
C LEU A 217 -0.51 22.22 5.26
N ASP A 218 0.66 22.83 5.27
CA ASP A 218 0.96 24.06 4.55
C ASP A 218 1.26 23.81 3.05
N GLY A 219 1.71 24.85 2.34
CA GLY A 219 2.07 24.77 0.91
C GLY A 219 3.31 23.93 0.63
N SER A 220 4.07 23.53 1.62
CA SER A 220 5.20 22.60 1.50
C SER A 220 4.84 21.15 1.82
N GLY A 221 3.62 20.91 2.28
CA GLY A 221 3.16 19.59 2.73
C GLY A 221 3.55 19.29 4.18
N ALA A 222 3.95 20.27 4.95
CA ALA A 222 4.30 20.15 6.37
C ALA A 222 3.18 20.68 7.27
N GLY A 223 3.08 20.14 8.49
CA GLY A 223 2.11 20.59 9.49
C GLY A 223 2.54 20.21 10.90
N LEU A 224 1.81 20.71 11.89
CA LEU A 224 2.08 20.42 13.29
C LEU A 224 1.20 19.29 13.81
N THR A 225 1.72 18.49 14.71
CA THR A 225 0.97 17.45 15.41
C THR A 225 -0.27 18.02 16.11
N SER A 226 -0.16 19.20 16.71
CA SER A 226 -1.28 19.89 17.37
C SER A 226 -2.43 20.18 16.42
N ASP A 227 -2.15 20.63 15.19
CA ASP A 227 -3.17 20.94 14.20
C ASP A 227 -3.93 19.67 13.75
N VAL A 228 -3.20 18.55 13.66
CA VAL A 228 -3.82 17.25 13.34
C VAL A 228 -4.69 16.76 14.49
N VAL A 229 -4.23 16.90 15.74
CA VAL A 229 -5.03 16.59 16.94
C VAL A 229 -6.29 17.42 16.98
N ASP A 230 -6.18 18.75 16.80
CA ASP A 230 -7.31 19.66 16.78
C ASP A 230 -8.31 19.33 15.66
N ALA A 231 -7.83 18.94 14.48
CA ALA A 231 -8.67 18.52 13.38
C ALA A 231 -9.43 17.20 13.68
N ILE A 232 -8.79 16.24 14.33
CA ILE A 232 -9.44 15.00 14.76
C ILE A 232 -10.51 15.31 15.83
N ASP A 233 -10.18 16.12 16.83
CA ASP A 233 -11.12 16.49 17.89
C ASP A 233 -12.28 17.34 17.33
N TRP A 234 -12.02 18.19 16.33
CA TRP A 234 -13.07 18.90 15.60
C TRP A 234 -14.03 17.91 14.90
N CYS A 235 -13.51 16.83 14.31
CA CYS A 235 -14.36 15.79 13.72
C CYS A 235 -15.29 15.17 14.76
N VAL A 236 -14.78 14.86 15.95
CA VAL A 236 -15.57 14.31 17.06
C VAL A 236 -16.67 15.29 17.48
N ALA A 237 -16.34 16.57 17.64
CA ALA A 237 -17.29 17.60 18.02
C ALA A 237 -18.39 17.89 16.98
N ASN A 238 -18.11 17.57 15.69
CA ASN A 238 -19.01 17.87 14.58
C ASN A 238 -19.54 16.61 13.87
N GLU A 239 -19.33 15.43 14.45
CA GLU A 239 -19.71 14.13 13.88
C GLU A 239 -21.18 14.13 13.43
N ALA A 240 -22.10 14.44 14.32
CA ALA A 240 -23.55 14.43 14.04
C ALA A 240 -23.95 15.48 12.99
N ARG A 241 -23.31 16.65 13.02
CA ARG A 241 -23.67 17.78 12.13
C ARG A 241 -23.38 17.48 10.67
N TYR A 242 -22.21 16.86 10.40
CA TYR A 242 -21.75 16.57 9.03
C TYR A 242 -21.77 15.08 8.71
N ARG A 243 -22.34 14.25 9.62
CA ARG A 243 -22.37 12.79 9.50
C ARG A 243 -20.97 12.20 9.27
N ILE A 244 -19.98 12.69 10.01
CA ILE A 244 -18.61 12.25 9.90
C ILE A 244 -18.50 10.84 10.44
N ARG A 245 -18.35 9.86 9.57
CA ARG A 245 -18.23 8.46 9.95
C ARG A 245 -16.86 7.89 9.66
N VAL A 246 -16.07 8.60 8.85
CA VAL A 246 -14.73 8.19 8.47
C VAL A 246 -13.79 9.40 8.53
N ILE A 247 -12.59 9.21 9.06
CA ILE A 247 -11.47 10.15 8.99
C ILE A 247 -10.37 9.47 8.17
N ASN A 248 -9.81 10.15 7.16
CA ASN A 248 -8.64 9.75 6.42
C ASN A 248 -7.44 10.59 6.80
N LEU A 249 -6.36 9.93 7.20
CA LEU A 249 -5.08 10.52 7.60
C LEU A 249 -3.97 10.02 6.65
N SER A 250 -3.80 10.73 5.54
CA SER A 250 -2.74 10.44 4.57
C SER A 250 -1.43 11.15 4.91
N LEU A 251 -1.12 11.25 6.20
CA LEU A 251 0.01 11.98 6.78
C LEU A 251 0.59 11.23 7.99
N GLY A 252 1.74 11.67 8.46
CA GLY A 252 2.35 11.13 9.68
C GLY A 252 3.83 11.47 9.81
N HIS A 253 4.38 11.13 10.96
CA HIS A 253 5.80 11.22 11.27
C HIS A 253 6.29 9.93 11.96
N LEU A 254 7.59 9.73 12.02
CA LEU A 254 8.15 8.58 12.74
C LEU A 254 7.77 8.65 14.22
N PRO A 255 7.38 7.54 14.84
CA PRO A 255 7.05 7.51 16.25
C PRO A 255 8.25 7.95 17.11
N VAL A 256 8.01 8.83 18.05
CA VAL A 256 9.01 9.32 19.01
C VAL A 256 8.60 8.92 20.42
N GLU A 257 7.29 8.92 20.69
CA GLU A 257 6.70 8.62 21.96
C GLU A 257 6.23 7.17 22.03
N ASP A 258 6.05 6.66 23.24
CA ASP A 258 5.30 5.42 23.43
C ASP A 258 3.86 5.60 22.94
N MET A 259 3.29 4.54 22.35
CA MET A 259 1.92 4.59 21.81
C MET A 259 0.87 5.06 22.83
N SER A 260 1.10 4.80 24.12
CA SER A 260 0.19 5.21 25.19
C SER A 260 0.27 6.69 25.54
N ALA A 261 1.33 7.36 25.12
CA ALA A 261 1.59 8.78 25.39
C ALA A 261 1.54 9.64 24.10
N ASP A 262 1.54 9.03 22.91
CA ASP A 262 1.53 9.72 21.63
C ASP A 262 0.21 10.50 21.43
N PRO A 263 0.26 11.84 21.26
CA PRO A 263 -0.95 12.66 21.15
C PRO A 263 -1.85 12.29 19.96
N LEU A 264 -1.27 11.87 18.83
CA LEU A 264 -2.04 11.45 17.67
C LEU A 264 -2.74 10.11 17.92
N VAL A 265 -2.06 9.17 18.60
CA VAL A 265 -2.67 7.89 19.00
C VAL A 265 -3.85 8.14 19.94
N LEU A 266 -3.68 9.05 20.91
CA LEU A 266 -4.74 9.43 21.84
C LEU A 266 -5.92 10.10 21.14
N ALA A 267 -5.67 10.98 20.16
CA ALA A 267 -6.72 11.60 19.35
C ALA A 267 -7.48 10.57 18.49
N VAL A 268 -6.76 9.66 17.86
CA VAL A 268 -7.37 8.53 17.12
C VAL A 268 -8.28 7.70 18.03
N ASN A 269 -7.82 7.39 19.24
CA ASN A 269 -8.61 6.61 20.20
C ASN A 269 -9.91 7.35 20.59
N ARG A 270 -9.87 8.68 20.77
CA ARG A 270 -11.07 9.48 21.02
C ARG A 270 -12.05 9.44 19.83
N ALA A 271 -11.55 9.58 18.61
CA ALA A 271 -12.40 9.52 17.42
C ALA A 271 -13.07 8.15 17.26
N VAL A 272 -12.31 7.07 17.48
CA VAL A 272 -12.85 5.70 17.41
C VAL A 272 -13.87 5.46 18.52
N ALA A 273 -13.61 5.94 19.73
CA ALA A 273 -14.57 5.87 20.85
C ALA A 273 -15.87 6.64 20.55
N ALA A 274 -15.80 7.71 19.76
CA ALA A 274 -16.96 8.46 19.28
C ALA A 274 -17.71 7.77 18.10
N GLY A 275 -17.26 6.60 17.65
CA GLY A 275 -17.91 5.85 16.57
C GLY A 275 -17.40 6.20 15.16
N ILE A 276 -16.31 6.92 15.04
CA ILE A 276 -15.69 7.30 13.76
C ILE A 276 -14.60 6.31 13.37
N VAL A 277 -14.67 5.79 12.15
CA VAL A 277 -13.61 4.95 11.58
C VAL A 277 -12.42 5.83 11.22
N VAL A 278 -11.24 5.52 11.74
CA VAL A 278 -10.01 6.25 11.40
C VAL A 278 -9.12 5.38 10.53
N VAL A 279 -8.81 5.88 9.34
CA VAL A 279 -7.93 5.24 8.37
C VAL A 279 -6.64 6.05 8.27
N ALA A 280 -5.51 5.40 8.42
CA ALA A 280 -4.20 6.05 8.41
C ALA A 280 -3.22 5.37 7.46
N ALA A 281 -2.40 6.16 6.80
CA ALA A 281 -1.30 5.67 5.99
C ALA A 281 -0.23 4.99 6.85
N ALA A 282 0.34 3.89 6.37
CA ALA A 282 1.42 3.19 7.07
C ALA A 282 2.75 3.97 7.08
N GLY A 283 2.95 4.84 6.09
CA GLY A 283 4.21 5.55 5.85
C GLY A 283 4.99 4.97 4.67
N ASN A 284 6.00 5.69 4.23
CA ASN A 284 6.77 5.37 3.02
C ASN A 284 8.26 5.08 3.34
N TYR A 285 8.51 4.44 4.49
CA TYR A 285 9.83 4.08 4.99
C TYR A 285 10.13 2.58 4.84
N GLY A 286 9.57 1.92 3.82
CA GLY A 286 9.74 0.47 3.61
C GLY A 286 11.16 0.05 3.22
N LYS A 287 11.98 0.99 2.75
CA LYS A 287 13.39 0.75 2.42
C LYS A 287 14.25 1.99 2.66
N LEU A 288 15.51 1.78 2.97
CA LEU A 288 16.54 2.81 2.99
C LEU A 288 16.93 3.22 1.55
N PRO A 289 17.62 4.37 1.36
CA PRO A 289 18.09 4.79 0.04
C PRO A 289 18.97 3.76 -0.69
N ASN A 290 19.66 2.90 0.05
CA ASN A 290 20.46 1.80 -0.50
C ASN A 290 19.63 0.53 -0.84
N GLY A 291 18.30 0.60 -0.76
CA GLY A 291 17.40 -0.51 -1.05
C GLY A 291 17.18 -1.50 0.10
N THR A 292 17.90 -1.38 1.22
CA THR A 292 17.72 -2.26 2.38
C THR A 292 16.32 -2.15 2.96
N PRO A 293 15.57 -3.24 3.14
CA PRO A 293 14.25 -3.22 3.76
C PRO A 293 14.30 -2.67 5.20
N VAL A 294 13.31 -1.84 5.54
CA VAL A 294 13.12 -1.32 6.89
C VAL A 294 11.97 -2.06 7.56
N VAL A 295 12.20 -2.50 8.79
CA VAL A 295 11.20 -3.13 9.67
C VAL A 295 10.90 -2.17 10.82
N GLY A 296 9.65 -2.10 11.26
CA GLY A 296 9.24 -1.15 12.30
C GLY A 296 9.10 0.29 11.82
N GLY A 297 8.94 0.52 10.51
CA GLY A 297 8.87 1.85 9.89
C GLY A 297 7.46 2.46 9.80
N ILE A 298 6.47 1.91 10.50
CA ILE A 298 5.11 2.46 10.53
C ILE A 298 5.13 3.83 11.22
N VAL A 299 4.50 4.81 10.62
CA VAL A 299 4.43 6.17 11.17
C VAL A 299 3.25 6.34 12.13
N THR A 300 3.34 7.30 13.06
CA THR A 300 2.16 7.78 13.80
C THR A 300 1.37 8.72 12.88
N PRO A 301 0.01 8.66 12.84
CA PRO A 301 -0.88 7.88 13.71
C PRO A 301 -1.14 6.42 13.27
N GLY A 302 -0.48 5.91 12.23
CA GLY A 302 -0.65 4.53 11.75
C GLY A 302 -0.28 3.46 12.80
N ILE A 303 0.53 3.79 13.81
CA ILE A 303 0.81 2.89 14.93
C ILE A 303 -0.38 2.67 15.85
N ALA A 304 -1.41 3.52 15.80
CA ALA A 304 -2.56 3.45 16.69
C ALA A 304 -3.28 2.10 16.55
N PRO A 305 -3.55 1.39 17.66
CA PRO A 305 -4.17 0.06 17.62
C PRO A 305 -5.55 0.07 16.97
N HIS A 306 -6.31 1.13 17.19
CA HIS A 306 -7.70 1.25 16.73
C HIS A 306 -7.84 1.88 15.33
N ALA A 307 -6.79 2.50 14.77
CA ALA A 307 -6.77 2.92 13.38
C ALA A 307 -6.75 1.73 12.43
N ILE A 308 -7.30 1.90 11.24
CA ILE A 308 -7.06 1.02 10.11
C ILE A 308 -5.83 1.54 9.39
N THR A 309 -4.71 0.87 9.56
CA THR A 309 -3.43 1.28 8.97
C THR A 309 -3.23 0.59 7.64
N VAL A 310 -2.97 1.38 6.61
CA VAL A 310 -2.98 0.91 5.23
C VAL A 310 -1.60 0.99 4.60
N GLY A 311 -1.09 -0.16 4.18
CA GLY A 311 0.09 -0.26 3.33
C GLY A 311 -0.26 -0.14 1.84
N ALA A 312 0.73 0.09 1.01
CA ALA A 312 0.54 0.30 -0.42
C ALA A 312 0.84 -0.94 -1.26
N LEU A 313 -0.05 -1.23 -2.21
CA LEU A 313 0.16 -2.20 -3.28
C LEU A 313 0.64 -1.52 -4.57
N ASN A 314 1.45 -2.26 -5.30
CA ASN A 314 1.68 -2.05 -6.72
C ASN A 314 0.84 -3.08 -7.49
N THR A 315 -0.16 -2.62 -8.23
CA THR A 315 -1.06 -3.44 -9.05
C THR A 315 -0.49 -3.73 -10.43
N HIS A 316 0.73 -3.29 -10.73
CA HIS A 316 1.37 -3.37 -12.04
C HIS A 316 0.47 -2.91 -13.21
N GLY A 317 -0.54 -2.07 -12.89
CA GLY A 317 -1.49 -1.56 -13.86
C GLY A 317 -2.50 -2.58 -14.36
N THR A 318 -2.74 -3.64 -13.62
CA THR A 318 -3.75 -4.66 -13.93
C THR A 318 -4.85 -4.70 -12.88
N ALA A 319 -6.01 -5.24 -13.25
CA ALA A 319 -7.08 -5.53 -12.30
C ALA A 319 -6.93 -6.92 -11.66
N ALA A 320 -6.02 -7.72 -12.18
CA ALA A 320 -5.75 -9.07 -11.68
C ALA A 320 -4.90 -8.97 -10.40
N ARG A 321 -5.36 -9.61 -9.33
CA ARG A 321 -4.63 -9.60 -8.04
C ARG A 321 -3.46 -10.56 -7.99
N SER A 322 -3.34 -11.46 -8.97
CA SER A 322 -2.31 -12.50 -8.99
C SER A 322 -0.90 -11.97 -9.22
N ASP A 323 -0.76 -10.77 -9.78
CA ASP A 323 0.50 -10.09 -10.02
C ASP A 323 0.74 -8.93 -9.03
N ASP A 324 -0.20 -8.65 -8.12
CA ASP A 324 -0.04 -7.61 -7.11
C ASP A 324 1.16 -7.88 -6.20
N THR A 325 1.88 -6.82 -5.88
CA THR A 325 2.98 -6.87 -4.91
C THR A 325 2.86 -5.74 -3.89
N VAL A 326 3.39 -5.93 -2.69
CA VAL A 326 3.53 -4.82 -1.74
C VAL A 326 4.56 -3.85 -2.30
N ALA A 327 4.19 -2.57 -2.39
CA ALA A 327 5.09 -1.55 -2.90
C ALA A 327 6.34 -1.43 -2.01
N THR A 328 7.51 -1.35 -2.62
CA THR A 328 8.79 -1.40 -1.88
C THR A 328 8.97 -0.26 -0.89
N PHE A 329 8.32 0.87 -1.12
CA PHE A 329 8.33 2.01 -0.20
C PHE A 329 7.37 1.86 0.97
N SER A 330 6.37 0.96 0.89
CA SER A 330 5.37 0.79 1.95
C SER A 330 6.04 0.40 3.27
N SER A 331 5.77 1.18 4.32
CA SER A 331 6.27 0.89 5.65
C SER A 331 5.77 -0.44 6.17
N ARG A 332 6.62 -1.10 6.95
CA ARG A 332 6.38 -2.44 7.53
C ARG A 332 6.35 -2.36 9.04
N GLY A 333 5.54 -3.23 9.65
CA GLY A 333 5.58 -3.45 11.09
C GLY A 333 6.80 -4.27 11.55
N PRO A 334 6.74 -4.80 12.74
CA PRO A 334 5.71 -4.61 13.75
C PRO A 334 5.75 -3.22 14.39
N VAL A 335 4.71 -2.87 15.15
CA VAL A 335 4.69 -1.67 16.00
C VAL A 335 4.65 -2.09 17.47
N GLY A 336 5.24 -1.29 18.34
CA GLY A 336 5.32 -1.56 19.78
C GLY A 336 6.67 -1.19 20.36
N SER A 337 6.84 -1.39 21.65
CA SER A 337 8.11 -1.11 22.32
C SER A 337 9.24 -2.01 21.79
N PRO A 338 10.38 -1.46 21.39
CA PRO A 338 11.51 -2.27 20.93
C PRO A 338 12.10 -3.16 22.03
N THR A 339 11.80 -2.85 23.30
CA THR A 339 12.30 -3.57 24.47
C THR A 339 11.30 -4.55 25.07
N ASP A 340 10.03 -4.48 24.66
CA ASP A 340 8.96 -5.36 25.14
C ASP A 340 8.12 -5.89 23.96
N ARG A 341 8.44 -7.09 23.53
CA ARG A 341 7.76 -7.76 22.42
C ARG A 341 6.28 -8.07 22.71
N SER A 342 5.89 -8.16 23.97
CA SER A 342 4.50 -8.39 24.33
C SER A 342 3.57 -7.25 23.90
N THR A 343 4.15 -6.05 23.66
CA THR A 343 3.45 -4.89 23.15
C THR A 343 3.32 -4.88 21.63
N TRP A 344 4.03 -5.76 20.92
CA TRP A 344 4.08 -5.74 19.47
C TRP A 344 2.72 -6.06 18.87
N ARG A 345 2.43 -5.33 17.82
CA ARG A 345 1.24 -5.54 16.98
C ARG A 345 1.65 -5.55 15.53
N ILE A 346 0.94 -6.31 14.74
CA ILE A 346 1.15 -6.31 13.31
C ILE A 346 0.47 -5.08 12.71
N LYS A 347 1.24 -4.39 11.92
CA LYS A 347 0.83 -3.32 11.03
C LYS A 347 1.63 -3.46 9.71
N PRO A 348 1.08 -3.01 8.59
CA PRO A 348 -0.26 -2.45 8.40
C PRO A 348 -1.36 -3.46 8.71
N ASP A 349 -2.61 -3.00 8.86
CA ASP A 349 -3.77 -3.87 9.05
C ASP A 349 -4.16 -4.61 7.76
N LEU A 350 -3.99 -3.94 6.63
CA LEU A 350 -4.19 -4.46 5.28
C LEU A 350 -3.46 -3.57 4.26
N VAL A 351 -3.47 -3.97 3.02
CA VAL A 351 -2.90 -3.20 1.91
C VAL A 351 -3.95 -2.87 0.85
N ALA A 352 -3.75 -1.76 0.15
CA ALA A 352 -4.61 -1.34 -0.95
C ALA A 352 -3.77 -0.70 -2.07
N PRO A 353 -4.28 -0.56 -3.29
CA PRO A 353 -3.56 0.12 -4.36
C PRO A 353 -3.02 1.48 -3.91
N GLY A 354 -1.74 1.70 -4.12
CA GLY A 354 -1.05 2.92 -3.67
C GLY A 354 0.13 3.33 -4.56
N ASN A 355 0.36 2.62 -5.66
CA ASN A 355 1.42 2.93 -6.61
C ASN A 355 0.85 3.43 -7.94
N ALA A 356 1.33 4.59 -8.39
CA ALA A 356 0.95 5.23 -9.65
C ALA A 356 -0.57 5.46 -9.81
N LEU A 357 -1.25 5.91 -8.74
CA LEU A 357 -2.67 6.22 -8.78
C LEU A 357 -2.94 7.59 -9.38
N VAL A 358 -3.91 7.63 -10.28
CA VAL A 358 -4.35 8.86 -10.97
C VAL A 358 -5.59 9.40 -10.29
N SER A 359 -5.56 10.67 -9.88
CA SER A 359 -6.68 11.34 -9.24
C SER A 359 -6.69 12.84 -9.53
N THR A 360 -7.64 13.55 -8.97
CA THR A 360 -7.88 14.99 -9.20
C THR A 360 -6.63 15.84 -8.95
N GLU A 361 -6.35 16.76 -9.89
CA GLU A 361 -5.24 17.70 -9.84
C GLU A 361 -5.64 18.99 -9.12
N ALA A 362 -4.72 19.55 -8.34
CA ALA A 362 -4.82 20.91 -7.80
C ALA A 362 -3.88 21.84 -8.56
N PRO A 363 -4.37 22.70 -9.45
CA PRO A 363 -3.51 23.57 -10.24
C PRO A 363 -2.84 24.65 -9.39
N ASN A 364 -1.66 25.08 -9.82
CA ASN A 364 -0.84 26.13 -9.19
C ASN A 364 -0.28 25.77 -7.79
N THR A 365 -0.34 24.52 -7.39
CA THR A 365 0.23 24.00 -6.14
C THR A 365 1.69 23.61 -6.31
N LEU A 366 2.37 23.31 -5.21
CA LEU A 366 3.79 22.92 -5.25
C LEU A 366 4.00 21.64 -6.08
N LEU A 367 3.21 20.59 -5.85
CA LEU A 367 3.32 19.35 -6.63
C LEU A 367 3.06 19.58 -8.11
N TRP A 368 2.07 20.40 -8.42
CA TRP A 368 1.71 20.77 -9.78
C TRP A 368 2.86 21.48 -10.52
N GLN A 369 3.58 22.37 -9.85
CA GLN A 369 4.70 23.09 -10.42
C GLN A 369 5.96 22.22 -10.53
N SER A 370 6.21 21.40 -9.50
CA SER A 370 7.44 20.61 -9.39
C SER A 370 7.44 19.37 -10.29
N TYR A 371 6.27 18.80 -10.59
CA TYR A 371 6.18 17.52 -11.29
C TYR A 371 5.20 17.56 -12.49
N PRO A 372 5.42 18.44 -13.47
CA PRO A 372 4.52 18.57 -14.63
C PRO A 372 4.37 17.27 -15.44
N GLN A 373 5.34 16.37 -15.38
CA GLN A 373 5.32 15.08 -16.05
C GLN A 373 4.32 14.07 -15.44
N LEU A 374 3.85 14.32 -14.22
CA LEU A 374 2.88 13.45 -13.54
C LEU A 374 1.43 13.85 -13.85
N ARG A 375 1.22 14.84 -14.70
CA ARG A 375 -0.12 15.29 -15.08
C ARG A 375 -0.71 14.40 -16.16
N THR A 376 -1.98 14.12 -16.00
CA THR A 376 -2.81 13.47 -17.01
C THR A 376 -3.91 14.43 -17.42
N TYR A 377 -3.99 14.74 -18.71
CA TYR A 377 -4.94 15.71 -19.23
C TYR A 377 -6.31 15.03 -19.49
N GLY A 378 -7.34 15.49 -18.78
CA GLY A 378 -8.72 15.12 -19.02
C GLY A 378 -9.44 16.15 -19.91
N LEU A 379 -10.64 15.80 -20.39
CA LEU A 379 -11.42 16.66 -21.29
C LEU A 379 -11.89 17.95 -20.59
N LEU A 380 -12.32 17.82 -19.34
CA LEU A 380 -12.95 18.90 -18.56
C LEU A 380 -12.23 19.17 -17.22
N GLY A 381 -11.09 18.57 -17.01
CA GLY A 381 -10.25 18.73 -15.81
C GLY A 381 -9.04 17.83 -15.90
N ASN A 382 -7.99 18.20 -15.21
CA ASN A 382 -6.75 17.47 -15.23
C ASN A 382 -6.63 16.57 -14.00
N TYR A 383 -5.81 15.55 -14.14
CA TYR A 383 -5.49 14.59 -13.11
C TYR A 383 -3.99 14.58 -12.85
N PHE A 384 -3.64 14.00 -11.72
CA PHE A 384 -2.26 13.89 -11.29
C PHE A 384 -1.97 12.48 -10.82
N THR A 385 -0.75 11.98 -11.06
CA THR A 385 -0.35 10.62 -10.66
C THR A 385 0.54 10.69 -9.45
N LEU A 386 0.14 10.04 -8.35
CA LEU A 386 0.95 9.94 -7.14
C LEU A 386 1.13 8.48 -6.69
N SER A 387 2.19 8.25 -5.91
CA SER A 387 2.45 6.97 -5.26
C SER A 387 2.73 7.19 -3.77
N GLY A 388 2.19 6.32 -2.94
CA GLY A 388 2.38 6.38 -1.49
C GLY A 388 1.32 5.59 -0.74
N THR A 389 1.57 5.27 0.51
CA THR A 389 0.54 4.77 1.42
C THR A 389 -0.55 5.83 1.66
N SER A 390 -0.22 7.10 1.38
CA SER A 390 -1.16 8.22 1.31
C SER A 390 -2.22 8.08 0.22
N MET A 391 -1.98 7.27 -0.84
CA MET A 391 -2.94 6.95 -1.89
C MET A 391 -3.69 5.66 -1.58
N ALA A 392 -3.07 4.75 -0.84
CA ALA A 392 -3.71 3.52 -0.40
C ALA A 392 -4.77 3.76 0.70
N SER A 393 -4.49 4.66 1.63
CA SER A 393 -5.39 5.00 2.74
C SER A 393 -6.76 5.52 2.27
N PRO A 394 -6.88 6.47 1.32
CA PRO A 394 -8.17 6.91 0.81
C PRO A 394 -8.99 5.81 0.11
N MET A 395 -8.34 4.80 -0.48
CA MET A 395 -9.05 3.64 -1.03
C MET A 395 -9.82 2.89 0.07
N VAL A 396 -9.18 2.70 1.22
CA VAL A 396 -9.77 2.05 2.39
C VAL A 396 -10.79 2.96 3.09
N ALA A 397 -10.55 4.27 3.13
CA ALA A 397 -11.52 5.23 3.66
C ALA A 397 -12.82 5.24 2.83
N GLY A 398 -12.71 5.19 1.51
CA GLY A 398 -13.84 5.00 0.61
C GLY A 398 -14.55 3.66 0.85
N ALA A 399 -13.81 2.57 0.98
CA ALA A 399 -14.38 1.26 1.30
C ALA A 399 -15.16 1.27 2.62
N ALA A 400 -14.62 1.92 3.67
CA ALA A 400 -15.31 2.09 4.95
C ALA A 400 -16.62 2.88 4.78
N ALA A 401 -16.63 3.92 3.94
CA ALA A 401 -17.85 4.68 3.65
C ALA A 401 -18.92 3.82 2.96
N LEU A 402 -18.53 2.96 2.01
CA LEU A 402 -19.45 2.02 1.35
C LEU A 402 -20.05 1.01 2.33
N LEU A 403 -19.24 0.48 3.24
CA LEU A 403 -19.70 -0.45 4.29
C LEU A 403 -20.69 0.22 5.25
N LEU A 404 -20.41 1.46 5.65
CA LEU A 404 -21.25 2.24 6.55
C LEU A 404 -22.55 2.69 5.89
N GLU A 405 -22.56 2.94 4.58
CA GLU A 405 -23.81 3.13 3.82
C GLU A 405 -24.65 1.84 3.82
N ALA A 406 -24.02 0.70 3.53
CA ALA A 406 -24.69 -0.59 3.48
C ALA A 406 -25.27 -1.01 4.84
N LYS A 407 -24.58 -0.66 5.93
CA LYS A 407 -24.98 -1.00 7.30
C LYS A 407 -24.55 0.10 8.28
N PRO A 408 -25.37 1.14 8.47
CA PRO A 408 -25.02 2.32 9.28
C PRO A 408 -24.73 2.03 10.75
N THR A 409 -25.15 0.88 11.26
CA THR A 409 -24.96 0.48 12.67
C THR A 409 -23.59 -0.14 12.96
N LEU A 410 -22.74 -0.31 11.96
CA LEU A 410 -21.40 -0.85 12.16
C LEU A 410 -20.56 0.08 13.04
N THR A 411 -19.91 -0.51 14.02
CA THR A 411 -18.88 0.17 14.82
C THR A 411 -17.55 0.23 14.05
N PRO A 412 -16.63 1.13 14.42
CA PRO A 412 -15.30 1.18 13.81
C PRO A 412 -14.56 -0.16 13.86
N ALA A 413 -14.66 -0.88 14.98
CA ALA A 413 -14.05 -2.20 15.12
C ALA A 413 -14.67 -3.23 14.16
N GLN A 414 -15.98 -3.19 13.93
CA GLN A 414 -16.65 -4.08 12.98
C GLN A 414 -16.31 -3.75 11.54
N VAL A 415 -16.12 -2.47 11.19
CA VAL A 415 -15.65 -2.06 9.87
C VAL A 415 -14.22 -2.57 9.64
N LYS A 416 -13.31 -2.32 10.59
CA LYS A 416 -11.94 -2.82 10.55
C LYS A 416 -11.90 -4.33 10.39
N PHE A 417 -12.66 -5.03 11.20
CA PHE A 417 -12.79 -6.49 11.15
C PHE A 417 -13.28 -6.97 9.79
N ALA A 418 -14.36 -6.39 9.26
CA ALA A 418 -14.91 -6.78 7.97
C ALA A 418 -13.89 -6.62 6.84
N LEU A 419 -13.17 -5.49 6.82
CA LEU A 419 -12.15 -5.24 5.82
C LEU A 419 -10.98 -6.21 5.91
N GLN A 420 -10.54 -6.56 7.14
CA GLN A 420 -9.44 -7.50 7.32
C GLN A 420 -9.82 -8.94 6.96
N ILE A 421 -10.97 -9.42 7.46
CA ILE A 421 -11.37 -10.83 7.24
C ILE A 421 -11.66 -11.15 5.79
N THR A 422 -12.00 -10.16 4.99
CA THR A 422 -12.29 -10.32 3.57
C THR A 422 -11.13 -9.93 2.65
N SER A 423 -10.06 -9.42 3.21
CA SER A 423 -8.83 -9.15 2.45
C SER A 423 -8.21 -10.45 1.94
N GLN A 424 -7.53 -10.38 0.80
CA GLN A 424 -6.90 -11.52 0.16
C GLN A 424 -5.39 -11.47 0.37
N LEU A 425 -4.83 -12.50 1.01
CA LEU A 425 -3.40 -12.63 1.20
C LEU A 425 -2.68 -12.73 -0.14
N LEU A 426 -1.60 -11.98 -0.27
CA LEU A 426 -0.69 -12.04 -1.41
C LEU A 426 0.35 -13.13 -1.17
N PRO A 427 0.71 -13.91 -2.19
CA PRO A 427 1.80 -14.86 -2.07
C PRO A 427 3.14 -14.13 -1.94
N GLY A 428 3.94 -14.52 -0.96
CA GLY A 428 5.30 -14.03 -0.76
C GLY A 428 5.50 -13.01 0.36
N PRO A 429 4.79 -11.86 0.40
CA PRO A 429 4.95 -10.90 1.51
C PRO A 429 4.54 -11.48 2.86
N GLY A 430 5.30 -11.13 3.90
CA GLY A 430 4.95 -11.47 5.27
C GLY A 430 3.81 -10.59 5.82
N LEU A 431 3.25 -10.99 6.96
CA LEU A 431 2.12 -10.26 7.57
C LEU A 431 2.52 -8.87 8.08
N ILE A 432 3.78 -8.64 8.44
CA ILE A 432 4.26 -7.29 8.77
C ILE A 432 4.35 -6.36 7.54
N GLU A 433 4.25 -6.91 6.34
CA GLU A 433 4.28 -6.16 5.08
C GLU A 433 2.87 -5.89 4.56
N GLN A 434 1.99 -6.88 4.63
CA GLN A 434 0.67 -6.84 4.01
C GLN A 434 -0.51 -6.86 4.99
N GLY A 435 -0.29 -7.11 6.29
CA GLY A 435 -1.38 -7.33 7.24
C GLY A 435 -2.26 -8.49 6.82
N ALA A 436 -3.57 -8.26 6.80
CA ALA A 436 -4.56 -9.24 6.35
C ALA A 436 -4.59 -9.45 4.82
N GLY A 437 -3.82 -8.67 4.06
CA GLY A 437 -3.74 -8.78 2.59
C GLY A 437 -4.41 -7.65 1.84
N SER A 438 -4.68 -7.86 0.56
CA SER A 438 -5.25 -6.89 -0.38
C SER A 438 -6.74 -6.66 -0.13
N LEU A 439 -7.16 -5.40 -0.11
CA LEU A 439 -8.54 -4.95 0.05
C LEU A 439 -9.48 -5.59 -0.97
N ASP A 440 -10.62 -6.15 -0.50
CA ASP A 440 -11.70 -6.67 -1.33
C ASP A 440 -13.06 -6.09 -0.90
N ILE A 441 -13.53 -5.08 -1.63
CA ILE A 441 -14.76 -4.36 -1.31
C ILE A 441 -16.01 -5.22 -1.54
N PRO A 442 -16.15 -5.96 -2.65
CA PRO A 442 -17.28 -6.86 -2.86
C PRO A 442 -17.46 -7.89 -1.75
N LEU A 443 -16.35 -8.53 -1.33
CA LEU A 443 -16.40 -9.52 -0.24
C LEU A 443 -16.75 -8.86 1.09
N ALA A 444 -16.18 -7.68 1.39
CA ALA A 444 -16.49 -6.93 2.60
C ALA A 444 -17.97 -6.53 2.67
N LEU A 445 -18.54 -6.08 1.56
CA LEU A 445 -19.98 -5.77 1.48
C LEU A 445 -20.87 -7.03 1.63
N ALA A 446 -20.49 -8.12 0.99
CA ALA A 446 -21.20 -9.39 1.15
C ALA A 446 -21.17 -9.86 2.62
N PHE A 447 -20.01 -9.74 3.26
CA PHE A 447 -19.82 -10.07 4.66
C PHE A 447 -20.73 -9.25 5.58
N VAL A 448 -20.71 -7.91 5.49
CA VAL A 448 -21.52 -7.06 6.39
C VAL A 448 -23.02 -7.15 6.15
N ARG A 449 -23.45 -7.55 4.96
CA ARG A 449 -24.86 -7.80 4.61
C ARG A 449 -25.35 -9.16 5.05
N ALA A 450 -24.46 -10.08 5.37
CA ALA A 450 -24.85 -11.40 5.86
C ALA A 450 -25.61 -11.29 7.19
N PRO A 451 -26.63 -12.13 7.42
CA PRO A 451 -27.47 -12.05 8.63
C PRO A 451 -26.70 -12.10 9.94
N ASN A 452 -25.61 -12.84 9.98
CA ASN A 452 -24.79 -13.07 11.17
C ASN A 452 -23.58 -12.14 11.30
N ALA A 453 -23.37 -11.23 10.36
CA ALA A 453 -22.22 -10.34 10.38
C ALA A 453 -22.20 -9.39 11.60
N ALA A 454 -23.37 -9.10 12.15
CA ALA A 454 -23.48 -8.28 13.36
C ALA A 454 -23.07 -9.01 14.64
N SER A 455 -22.98 -10.33 14.61
CA SER A 455 -22.58 -11.16 15.74
C SER A 455 -21.07 -11.45 15.79
N ALA A 456 -20.30 -10.88 14.89
CA ALA A 456 -18.84 -10.98 14.96
C ALA A 456 -18.36 -10.40 16.29
N PRO A 457 -17.68 -11.18 17.13
CA PRO A 457 -17.29 -10.74 18.44
C PRO A 457 -16.26 -9.60 18.31
N THR A 458 -16.50 -8.51 19.01
CA THR A 458 -15.52 -7.40 19.08
C THR A 458 -14.36 -7.73 20.01
N GLN A 459 -14.61 -8.65 20.93
CA GLN A 459 -13.58 -9.20 21.82
C GLN A 459 -13.87 -10.66 22.12
N THR A 460 -12.84 -11.44 22.31
CA THR A 460 -12.91 -12.80 22.83
C THR A 460 -11.74 -13.06 23.76
N VAL A 461 -11.84 -14.13 24.56
CA VAL A 461 -10.74 -14.57 25.41
C VAL A 461 -10.18 -15.87 24.85
N ILE A 462 -8.91 -15.87 24.51
CA ILE A 462 -8.21 -17.04 23.98
C ILE A 462 -7.01 -17.31 24.90
N ALA A 463 -6.94 -18.51 25.44
CA ALA A 463 -5.88 -18.91 26.39
C ALA A 463 -5.68 -17.91 27.56
N GLY A 464 -6.77 -17.30 28.04
CA GLY A 464 -6.73 -16.31 29.11
C GLY A 464 -6.40 -14.87 28.66
N GLN A 465 -6.11 -14.64 27.39
CA GLN A 465 -5.84 -13.32 26.84
C GLN A 465 -7.09 -12.75 26.17
N THR A 466 -7.38 -11.48 26.45
CA THR A 466 -8.46 -10.78 25.75
C THR A 466 -7.96 -10.30 24.38
N VAL A 467 -8.58 -10.79 23.33
CA VAL A 467 -8.28 -10.43 21.95
C VAL A 467 -9.38 -9.58 21.37
N THR A 468 -9.01 -8.43 20.85
CA THR A 468 -9.94 -7.52 20.19
C THR A 468 -10.05 -7.86 18.72
N ALA A 469 -11.27 -8.03 18.24
CA ALA A 469 -11.54 -8.25 16.83
C ALA A 469 -11.08 -7.06 15.97
N GLY A 470 -10.75 -7.32 14.73
CA GLY A 470 -10.31 -6.29 13.81
C GLY A 470 -8.85 -5.89 13.97
N GLY A 471 -8.02 -6.80 14.44
CA GLY A 471 -6.59 -6.61 14.52
C GLY A 471 -5.78 -7.71 13.86
N VAL A 472 -4.54 -7.44 13.64
CA VAL A 472 -3.51 -8.44 13.43
C VAL A 472 -2.61 -8.38 14.65
N ALA A 473 -2.45 -9.51 15.34
CA ALA A 473 -1.68 -9.58 16.58
C ALA A 473 -0.40 -10.37 16.35
N PHE A 474 0.67 -9.88 16.89
CA PHE A 474 1.94 -10.59 16.96
C PHE A 474 2.14 -11.10 18.38
N MET A 475 2.50 -12.34 18.51
CA MET A 475 2.83 -12.96 19.77
C MET A 475 4.28 -13.39 19.74
N ASP A 476 5.01 -13.13 20.81
CA ASP A 476 6.40 -13.56 20.92
C ASP A 476 6.44 -15.06 21.23
N SER A 477 6.88 -15.83 20.28
CA SER A 477 7.11 -17.27 20.45
C SER A 477 8.50 -17.58 21.04
N GLY A 478 9.30 -16.55 21.36
CA GLY A 478 10.71 -16.75 21.70
C GLY A 478 11.61 -16.99 20.49
N ASP A 479 11.06 -17.10 19.30
CA ASP A 479 11.81 -17.25 18.06
C ASP A 479 12.34 -15.88 17.59
N PRO A 480 13.65 -15.75 17.33
CA PRO A 480 14.21 -14.53 16.74
C PRO A 480 13.66 -14.21 15.35
N ASN A 481 13.06 -15.19 14.68
CA ASN A 481 12.37 -14.99 13.40
C ASN A 481 10.85 -14.78 13.56
N ALA A 482 10.40 -14.51 14.75
CA ALA A 482 9.00 -14.34 15.10
C ALA A 482 8.23 -13.27 14.30
N THR A 483 8.94 -12.43 13.54
CA THR A 483 8.32 -11.53 12.56
C THR A 483 7.51 -12.27 11.48
N ASN A 484 7.77 -13.56 11.29
CA ASN A 484 7.01 -14.42 10.39
C ASN A 484 5.89 -15.17 11.09
N SER A 485 5.87 -15.15 12.42
CA SER A 485 4.85 -15.80 13.24
C SER A 485 3.76 -14.80 13.53
N SER A 486 2.77 -14.69 12.73
CA SER A 486 1.79 -13.66 12.91
C SER A 486 0.39 -14.08 12.61
N VAL A 487 -0.57 -13.32 13.08
CA VAL A 487 -1.89 -13.72 13.25
C VAL A 487 -2.86 -12.73 12.88
N THR A 488 -3.85 -13.17 12.18
CA THR A 488 -5.02 -12.38 11.86
C THR A 488 -6.17 -12.83 12.72
N TRP A 489 -6.79 -11.88 13.38
CA TRP A 489 -8.04 -12.08 14.07
C TRP A 489 -9.20 -11.95 13.11
N GLY A 490 -10.17 -12.63 13.36
CA GLY A 490 -11.29 -12.52 12.54
C GLY A 490 -12.01 -13.79 12.48
N ASN A 491 -11.85 -14.54 11.76
CA ASN A 491 -12.00 -15.89 11.91
C ASN A 491 -10.62 -16.47 12.18
N ALA A 492 -9.77 -15.75 12.79
CA ALA A 492 -8.42 -16.05 12.90
C ALA A 492 -7.89 -15.54 14.18
N ALA A 493 -7.06 -15.82 14.72
CA ALA A 493 -5.97 -16.49 15.09
C ALA A 493 -4.97 -15.74 15.88
N LEU A 494 -4.28 -16.40 16.62
CA LEU A 494 -3.23 -15.89 17.44
C LEU A 494 -2.05 -16.77 17.51
N PHE A 495 -1.02 -16.29 17.94
CA PHE A 495 0.21 -16.89 17.93
C PHE A 495 1.03 -16.94 19.13
N GLY A 496 2.22 -17.45 19.05
CA GLY A 496 3.06 -17.76 20.15
C GLY A 496 2.49 -18.97 20.88
N ASP A 497 2.49 -18.95 22.20
CA ASP A 497 1.97 -20.02 23.04
C ASP A 497 0.45 -20.01 23.18
N THR A 498 -0.26 -19.49 22.22
CA THR A 498 -1.69 -19.24 22.30
C THR A 498 -2.51 -20.13 21.42
N MET A 499 -3.75 -20.30 21.82
CA MET A 499 -4.76 -20.99 21.08
C MET A 499 -5.42 -20.06 20.06
N VAL A 500 -5.76 -20.61 18.94
CA VAL A 500 -6.32 -19.90 17.84
C VAL A 500 -7.66 -20.41 17.49
N TRP A 501 -8.61 -19.48 17.30
CA TRP A 501 -9.96 -19.78 16.87
C TRP A 501 -10.27 -19.07 15.58
N GLY A 502 -10.85 -19.75 14.65
CA GLY A 502 -11.24 -19.14 13.42
C GLY A 502 -11.50 -20.09 12.29
N SER A 503 -11.93 -19.56 11.17
CA SER A 503 -12.15 -20.31 9.97
C SER A 503 -10.91 -20.41 9.08
N THR A 504 -9.99 -19.51 9.25
CA THR A 504 -8.73 -19.51 8.49
C THR A 504 -7.57 -19.26 9.43
N ILE A 505 -6.62 -20.08 9.44
CA ILE A 505 -5.60 -20.06 10.31
C ILE A 505 -4.27 -20.43 10.01
N ILE A 506 -3.46 -20.06 10.83
CA ILE A 506 -2.08 -20.15 10.72
C ILE A 506 -1.48 -20.42 12.05
N TRP A 507 -0.55 -21.01 12.28
CA TRP A 507 0.07 -21.60 13.23
C TRP A 507 1.38 -21.41 13.71
N SER A 508 1.77 -21.71 14.72
CA SER A 508 3.05 -22.03 15.26
C SER A 508 2.89 -23.04 16.40
N ASP A 509 3.53 -22.91 17.51
CA ASP A 509 3.58 -23.94 18.57
C ASP A 509 2.29 -24.13 19.36
N THR A 510 1.13 -23.95 18.78
CA THR A 510 -0.08 -23.71 19.51
C THR A 510 -1.25 -24.50 19.05
N MET A 511 -2.30 -24.46 19.81
CA MET A 511 -3.57 -25.07 19.49
C MET A 511 -4.40 -24.19 18.58
N VAL A 512 -4.98 -24.79 17.57
CA VAL A 512 -5.74 -24.13 16.55
C VAL A 512 -7.13 -24.68 16.45
N TRP A 513 -8.13 -23.78 16.48
CA TRP A 513 -9.51 -24.14 16.31
C TRP A 513 -10.12 -23.39 15.14
N GLY A 514 -10.78 -24.06 14.26
CA GLY A 514 -11.38 -23.40 13.14
C GLY A 514 -11.80 -24.34 12.02
N SER A 515 -12.38 -23.77 11.00
CA SER A 515 -12.83 -24.51 9.85
C SER A 515 -11.74 -24.72 8.79
N THR A 516 -10.73 -23.88 8.78
CA THR A 516 -9.56 -24.01 7.89
C THR A 516 -8.30 -23.81 8.66
N ILE A 517 -7.38 -24.70 8.55
CA ILE A 517 -6.21 -24.71 9.36
C ILE A 517 -4.96 -24.78 8.63
N ILE A 518 -4.09 -24.05 9.12
CA ILE A 518 -2.74 -24.02 8.69
C ILE A 518 -1.84 -24.19 9.88
N TRP A 519 -0.66 -24.47 9.75
CA TRP A 519 0.22 -24.69 10.76
C TRP A 519 1.60 -24.64 10.38
N SER A 520 2.48 -24.69 11.23
CA SER A 520 3.87 -24.63 10.99
C SER A 520 4.49 -26.01 11.03
N ASP A 521 5.66 -26.03 10.65
CA ASP A 521 6.57 -27.13 10.73
C ASP A 521 7.25 -27.25 12.09
N SER A 522 7.00 -26.32 12.97
CA SER A 522 7.46 -26.42 14.32
C SER A 522 6.45 -27.11 15.19
N ASN A 523 6.83 -27.72 16.15
CA ASN A 523 6.21 -28.43 17.27
C ASN A 523 4.77 -28.13 17.64
N VAL A 524 3.93 -27.94 16.64
CA VAL A 524 2.49 -27.83 16.82
C VAL A 524 1.93 -28.96 17.67
N TRP A 525 2.68 -29.94 17.82
CA TRP A 525 2.38 -31.12 18.47
C TRP A 525 2.93 -31.30 19.81
N GLY A 526 3.78 -30.46 20.27
CA GLY A 526 4.25 -30.54 21.61
C GLY A 526 3.07 -30.70 22.57
N ASP A 527 2.64 -29.63 23.13
CA ASP A 527 1.51 -29.60 24.06
C ASP A 527 0.23 -29.06 23.40
N THR A 528 0.13 -29.16 22.10
CA THR A 528 -0.94 -28.52 21.36
C THR A 528 -1.84 -29.50 20.64
N MET A 529 -3.06 -29.09 20.49
CA MET A 529 -4.10 -29.86 19.84
C MET A 529 -4.75 -29.02 18.76
N VAL A 530 -5.06 -29.65 17.66
CA VAL A 530 -5.69 -29.00 16.52
C VAL A 530 -7.07 -29.53 16.32
N TRP A 531 -8.05 -28.62 16.22
CA TRP A 531 -9.44 -28.96 16.03
C TRP A 531 -10.09 -28.05 15.01
N GLY A 532 -10.98 -28.57 14.23
CA GLY A 532 -11.75 -27.79 13.29
C GLY A 532 -12.56 -28.62 12.33
N SER A 533 -13.52 -28.01 11.69
CA SER A 533 -14.39 -28.69 10.72
C SER A 533 -13.68 -29.01 9.40
N THR A 534 -12.62 -28.36 9.13
CA THR A 534 -11.72 -28.67 8.04
C THR A 534 -10.39 -29.16 8.54
N MET A 535 -10.41 -29.66 9.63
CA MET A 535 -9.30 -30.20 10.03
C MET A 535 -9.07 -31.30 9.28
N VAL A 536 -8.36 -31.09 9.05
CA VAL A 536 -7.59 -31.71 8.53
C VAL A 536 -6.98 -32.78 9.35
N TRP A 537 -7.73 -33.25 10.17
CA TRP A 537 -7.52 -34.56 10.63
C TRP A 537 -7.70 -35.50 9.52
N GLY A 538 -6.88 -36.29 9.38
CA GLY A 538 -6.99 -37.25 8.36
C GLY A 538 -6.15 -36.95 7.17
N SER A 539 -6.69 -36.84 6.06
CA SER A 539 -5.93 -36.87 4.81
C SER A 539 -5.02 -35.69 4.53
N THR A 540 -5.13 -34.68 5.34
CA THR A 540 -4.42 -33.44 5.01
C THR A 540 -3.63 -32.88 6.13
N ILE A 541 -3.60 -33.52 7.23
CA ILE A 541 -2.71 -33.03 8.19
C ILE A 541 -1.34 -33.26 7.80
N ILE A 542 -0.76 -32.24 7.76
CA ILE A 542 0.58 -32.23 7.61
C ILE A 542 1.11 -32.14 8.98
N TRP A 543 1.48 -33.11 9.42
CA TRP A 543 2.23 -33.13 10.60
C TRP A 543 3.58 -32.75 10.22
N SER A 544 4.02 -31.81 10.88
CA SER A 544 5.43 -31.55 10.82
C SER A 544 6.19 -32.82 11.17
N ASP A 545 7.39 -32.85 10.78
CA ASP A 545 8.36 -33.85 11.18
C ASP A 545 8.74 -33.74 12.66
N SER A 546 8.02 -32.95 13.41
CA SER A 546 8.26 -32.83 14.83
C SER A 546 8.07 -34.19 15.49
N ASN A 547 9.07 -34.60 16.18
CA ASN A 547 9.06 -35.77 17.02
C ASN A 547 8.16 -35.56 18.23
N GLY A 548 6.89 -35.38 17.99
CA GLY A 548 5.95 -35.51 19.08
C GLY A 548 6.11 -36.89 19.71
N PRO A 549 5.99 -37.00 21.01
CA PRO A 549 6.05 -38.29 21.66
C PRO A 549 5.03 -39.20 21.02
N GLY A 550 5.49 -40.29 20.49
CA GLY A 550 4.67 -41.21 19.72
C GLY A 550 3.43 -41.61 20.49
N GLY A 551 2.35 -40.95 20.14
CA GLY A 551 1.05 -41.34 20.55
C GLY A 551 0.69 -42.58 19.74
N SER A 552 0.88 -43.71 20.39
CA SER A 552 0.32 -44.96 19.89
C SER A 552 -1.17 -44.81 19.76
N GLY A 553 -1.63 -44.86 18.56
CA GLY A 553 -2.84 -45.42 18.05
C GLY A 553 -4.16 -45.16 18.71
N GLY A 554 -5.07 -44.87 17.90
CA GLY A 554 -6.49 -45.08 18.01
C GLY A 554 -7.19 -44.38 16.87
#